data_b9393376bf3e02f812c0ddc893b8cb46
#
_entry.id   b9393376bf3e02f812c0ddc893b8cb46
#
_cell.length_a   1.000
_cell.length_b   1.000
_cell.length_c   1.000
_cell.angle_alpha   90.00
_cell.angle_beta   90.00
_cell.angle_gamma   90.00
#
_symmetry.space_group_name_H-M   'P 1'
#
loop_
_entity.id
_entity.type
_entity.pdbx_description
1 polymer ?
#
loop_
_entity_poly.entity_id
_entity_poly.type
_entity_poly.pdbx_seq_one_letter_code
_entity_poly.pdbx_strand_id
1 'polypeptide(L)'
;IENYADQYAHAFRIWYTAIKQNNPSANVYIPFDYVWTEHSPSAGYYKAKDLLRLLNDRLRDLDYGIAWHPYPEGLSDPNFEDDGKAVNNENSPIINMKNINVLTDYLQRAEYLSPSGKVRHLILSEQGFNATNEDIQADQIAKAYNIAKNNPYIEAFFLAREYDQPGEMHNVNGALQEMHFGLK
;
A
#
# COMPACT_ATOMS: atom_id res chain seq x y z
N ILE A 1 -15.49 -11.35 -4.47
CA ILE A 1 -14.09 -11.31 -4.03
C ILE A 1 -13.40 -12.69 -4.20
N GLU A 2 -14.05 -13.81 -3.85
CA GLU A 2 -13.44 -15.16 -3.96
C GLU A 2 -12.99 -15.47 -5.40
N ASN A 3 -13.89 -15.35 -6.38
CA ASN A 3 -13.54 -15.58 -7.79
C ASN A 3 -12.42 -14.66 -8.30
N TYR A 4 -12.37 -13.41 -7.82
CA TYR A 4 -11.28 -12.50 -8.12
C TYR A 4 -9.95 -13.00 -7.53
N ALA A 5 -9.97 -13.41 -6.27
CA ALA A 5 -8.79 -13.95 -5.60
C ALA A 5 -8.27 -15.24 -6.27
N ASP A 6 -9.18 -16.12 -6.72
CA ASP A 6 -8.80 -17.33 -7.46
C ASP A 6 -8.09 -17.02 -8.78
N GLN A 7 -8.65 -16.11 -9.58
CA GLN A 7 -8.08 -15.69 -10.86
C GLN A 7 -6.76 -14.96 -10.68
N TYR A 8 -6.70 -14.03 -9.70
CA TYR A 8 -5.47 -13.30 -9.38
C TYR A 8 -4.36 -14.25 -8.94
N ALA A 9 -4.65 -15.15 -8.00
CA ALA A 9 -3.67 -16.10 -7.50
C ALA A 9 -3.15 -17.03 -8.60
N HIS A 10 -4.03 -17.48 -9.52
CA HIS A 10 -3.61 -18.27 -10.67
C HIS A 10 -2.64 -17.50 -11.58
N ALA A 11 -3.00 -16.27 -11.96
CA ALA A 11 -2.15 -15.42 -12.80
C ALA A 11 -0.83 -15.08 -12.10
N PHE A 12 -0.90 -14.71 -10.81
CA PHE A 12 0.29 -14.39 -10.02
C PHE A 12 1.27 -15.57 -9.95
N ARG A 13 0.77 -16.79 -9.74
CA ARG A 13 1.61 -18.02 -9.70
C ARG A 13 2.35 -18.24 -11.01
N ILE A 14 1.71 -18.01 -12.16
CA ILE A 14 2.34 -18.13 -13.48
C ILE A 14 3.50 -17.11 -13.58
N TRP A 15 3.24 -15.83 -13.29
CA TRP A 15 4.25 -14.79 -13.35
C TRP A 15 5.37 -15.01 -12.33
N TYR A 16 5.04 -15.36 -11.09
CA TYR A 16 6.01 -15.67 -10.05
C TYR A 16 6.97 -16.78 -10.51
N THR A 17 6.44 -17.87 -11.03
CA THR A 17 7.23 -19.01 -11.51
C THR A 17 8.16 -18.59 -12.65
N ALA A 18 7.64 -17.85 -13.64
CA ALA A 18 8.45 -17.37 -14.77
C ALA A 18 9.58 -16.43 -14.33
N ILE A 19 9.29 -15.50 -13.37
CA ILE A 19 10.30 -14.59 -12.81
C ILE A 19 11.38 -15.40 -12.08
N LYS A 20 10.98 -16.31 -11.18
CA LYS A 20 11.92 -17.09 -10.37
C LYS A 20 12.76 -18.07 -11.20
N GLN A 21 12.26 -18.58 -12.31
CA GLN A 21 13.04 -19.39 -13.26
C GLN A 21 14.16 -18.59 -13.94
N ASN A 22 13.91 -17.32 -14.24
CA ASN A 22 14.88 -16.44 -14.90
C ASN A 22 15.79 -15.70 -13.91
N ASN A 23 15.26 -15.34 -12.75
CA ASN A 23 16.00 -14.69 -11.68
C ASN A 23 15.54 -15.21 -10.31
N PRO A 24 16.16 -16.25 -9.77
CA PRO A 24 15.78 -16.85 -8.47
C PRO A 24 15.85 -15.88 -7.28
N SER A 25 16.70 -14.84 -7.36
CA SER A 25 16.85 -13.84 -6.30
C SER A 25 15.87 -12.69 -6.36
N ALA A 26 15.07 -12.57 -7.44
CA ALA A 26 14.09 -11.49 -7.56
C ALA A 26 13.00 -11.59 -6.49
N ASN A 27 12.70 -10.49 -5.81
CA ASN A 27 11.52 -10.38 -4.98
C ASN A 27 10.30 -10.06 -5.86
N VAL A 28 9.19 -10.74 -5.61
CA VAL A 28 7.93 -10.55 -6.35
C VAL A 28 6.86 -10.12 -5.36
N TYR A 29 6.19 -9.02 -5.64
CA TYR A 29 5.29 -8.38 -4.70
C TYR A 29 3.84 -8.40 -5.21
N ILE A 30 2.91 -8.41 -4.26
CA ILE A 30 1.47 -8.21 -4.51
C ILE A 30 1.11 -6.79 -4.06
N PRO A 31 0.60 -5.92 -4.95
CA PRO A 31 0.21 -4.56 -4.59
C PRO A 31 -1.13 -4.52 -3.85
N PHE A 32 -1.21 -3.64 -2.87
CA PHE A 32 -2.42 -3.31 -2.13
C PHE A 32 -2.51 -1.80 -1.90
N ASP A 33 -3.74 -1.30 -1.94
CA ASP A 33 -4.04 0.08 -1.64
C ASP A 33 -4.36 0.28 -0.14
N TYR A 34 -4.34 1.52 0.34
CA TYR A 34 -4.51 1.92 1.75
C TYR A 34 -5.86 1.52 2.38
N VAL A 35 -6.86 1.14 1.58
CA VAL A 35 -8.21 0.78 2.05
C VAL A 35 -8.21 -0.57 2.74
N TRP A 36 -8.16 -0.57 4.09
CA TRP A 36 -7.93 -1.79 4.87
C TRP A 36 -9.20 -2.56 5.19
N THR A 37 -10.13 -1.95 5.95
CA THR A 37 -11.44 -2.58 6.28
C THR A 37 -12.62 -1.77 5.75
N GLU A 38 -12.40 -0.58 5.24
CA GLU A 38 -13.46 0.21 4.63
C GLU A 38 -13.93 -0.47 3.35
N HIS A 39 -15.24 -0.41 3.12
CA HIS A 39 -15.84 -0.91 1.91
C HIS A 39 -16.41 0.26 1.12
N SER A 40 -15.93 0.45 -0.10
CA SER A 40 -16.47 1.42 -1.03
C SER A 40 -17.00 0.71 -2.29
N PRO A 41 -18.28 0.26 -2.29
CA PRO A 41 -18.86 -0.43 -3.44
C PRO A 41 -18.83 0.40 -4.72
N SER A 42 -18.96 1.73 -4.59
CA SER A 42 -18.97 2.65 -5.72
C SER A 42 -17.60 2.84 -6.37
N ALA A 43 -16.50 2.62 -5.64
CA ALA A 43 -15.15 2.74 -6.16
C ALA A 43 -14.58 1.43 -6.73
N GLY A 44 -15.30 0.31 -6.56
CA GLY A 44 -14.85 -1.00 -7.06
C GLY A 44 -13.68 -1.62 -6.29
N TYR A 45 -13.31 -1.08 -5.13
CA TYR A 45 -12.21 -1.59 -4.32
C TYR A 45 -12.68 -2.71 -3.38
N TYR A 46 -11.87 -3.76 -3.28
CA TYR A 46 -11.98 -4.74 -2.20
C TYR A 46 -11.23 -4.24 -0.97
N LYS A 47 -11.70 -4.66 0.21
CA LYS A 47 -10.95 -4.46 1.46
C LYS A 47 -9.62 -5.19 1.36
N ALA A 48 -8.52 -4.47 1.54
CA ALA A 48 -7.20 -5.08 1.44
C ALA A 48 -7.00 -6.21 2.47
N LYS A 49 -7.56 -6.07 3.67
CA LYS A 49 -7.53 -7.12 4.71
C LYS A 49 -8.14 -8.44 4.24
N ASP A 50 -9.33 -8.38 3.61
CA ASP A 50 -10.02 -9.57 3.12
C ASP A 50 -9.29 -10.17 1.91
N LEU A 51 -8.83 -9.33 0.97
CA LEU A 51 -8.11 -9.77 -0.20
C LEU A 51 -6.75 -10.39 0.18
N LEU A 52 -6.01 -9.77 1.10
CA LEU A 52 -4.74 -10.30 1.60
C LEU A 52 -4.93 -11.69 2.21
N ARG A 53 -5.95 -11.87 3.05
CA ARG A 53 -6.26 -13.19 3.62
C ARG A 53 -6.54 -14.22 2.52
N LEU A 54 -7.41 -13.90 1.57
CA LEU A 54 -7.78 -14.81 0.49
C LEU A 54 -6.61 -15.16 -0.42
N LEU A 55 -5.74 -14.19 -0.74
CA LEU A 55 -4.55 -14.44 -1.54
C LEU A 55 -3.51 -15.24 -0.75
N ASN A 56 -3.37 -14.95 0.55
CA ASN A 56 -2.47 -15.73 1.40
C ASN A 56 -2.88 -17.20 1.48
N ASP A 57 -4.18 -17.50 1.63
CA ASP A 57 -4.68 -18.89 1.63
C ASP A 57 -4.31 -19.66 0.35
N ARG A 58 -4.20 -18.98 -0.79
CA ARG A 58 -3.92 -19.55 -2.12
C ARG A 58 -2.44 -19.59 -2.49
N LEU A 59 -1.64 -18.71 -1.89
CA LEU A 59 -0.26 -18.44 -2.29
C LEU A 59 0.76 -18.61 -1.15
N ARG A 60 0.34 -19.13 0.01
CA ARG A 60 1.20 -19.25 1.20
C ARG A 60 2.47 -20.09 0.98
N ASP A 61 2.47 -20.95 -0.03
CA ASP A 61 3.62 -21.75 -0.47
C ASP A 61 4.66 -20.94 -1.24
N LEU A 62 4.33 -19.73 -1.68
CA LEU A 62 5.23 -18.83 -2.39
C LEU A 62 5.82 -17.78 -1.46
N ASP A 63 7.07 -17.41 -1.70
CA ASP A 63 7.76 -16.33 -1.00
C ASP A 63 7.54 -14.99 -1.71
N TYR A 64 6.29 -14.50 -1.67
CA TYR A 64 5.92 -13.19 -2.19
C TYR A 64 6.04 -12.11 -1.12
N GLY A 65 6.31 -10.89 -1.55
CA GLY A 65 6.27 -9.69 -0.71
C GLY A 65 4.96 -8.92 -0.88
N ILE A 66 4.80 -7.89 -0.05
CA ILE A 66 3.69 -6.94 -0.07
C ILE A 66 4.21 -5.60 -0.58
N ALA A 67 3.53 -5.03 -1.58
CA ALA A 67 3.73 -3.67 -2.05
C ALA A 67 2.53 -2.83 -1.60
N TRP A 68 2.73 -1.97 -0.62
CA TRP A 68 1.67 -1.18 0.01
C TRP A 68 1.67 0.26 -0.49
N HIS A 69 0.47 0.83 -0.72
CA HIS A 69 0.29 2.21 -1.16
C HIS A 69 -0.37 3.03 -0.04
N PRO A 70 0.39 3.61 0.90
CA PRO A 70 -0.14 4.27 2.09
C PRO A 70 -0.51 5.74 1.84
N TYR A 71 -1.28 6.05 0.81
CA TYR A 71 -1.74 7.41 0.56
C TYR A 71 -2.57 7.97 1.72
N PRO A 72 -2.54 9.29 1.95
CA PRO A 72 -3.51 9.97 2.79
C PRO A 72 -4.94 9.77 2.26
N GLU A 73 -5.93 9.81 3.15
CA GLU A 73 -7.33 9.65 2.76
C GLU A 73 -7.74 10.68 1.70
N GLY A 74 -8.43 10.18 0.67
CA GLY A 74 -9.02 11.03 -0.37
C GLY A 74 -8.03 11.71 -1.30
N LEU A 75 -6.71 11.51 -1.11
CA LEU A 75 -5.62 12.07 -1.91
C LEU A 75 -5.55 13.61 -1.94
N SER A 76 -6.40 14.32 -1.21
CA SER A 76 -6.54 15.77 -1.29
C SER A 76 -5.84 16.53 -0.17
N ASP A 77 -5.67 15.90 0.98
CA ASP A 77 -4.98 16.49 2.14
C ASP A 77 -3.64 15.77 2.35
N PRO A 78 -2.51 16.47 2.26
CA PRO A 78 -1.21 15.86 2.49
C PRO A 78 -0.97 15.49 3.96
N ASN A 79 -1.73 16.06 4.91
CA ASN A 79 -1.51 15.89 6.36
C ASN A 79 -2.05 14.52 6.84
N PHE A 80 -1.35 13.45 6.50
CA PHE A 80 -1.77 12.10 6.90
C PHE A 80 -1.91 11.92 8.42
N GLU A 81 -1.25 12.76 9.23
CA GLU A 81 -1.33 12.72 10.69
C GLU A 81 -2.73 13.08 11.21
N ASP A 82 -3.46 13.93 10.48
CA ASP A 82 -4.81 14.38 10.83
C ASP A 82 -5.92 13.45 10.36
N ASP A 83 -5.55 12.41 9.59
CA ASP A 83 -6.49 11.46 9.02
C ASP A 83 -7.25 10.69 10.12
N GLY A 84 -8.55 10.98 10.24
CA GLY A 84 -9.41 10.43 11.28
C GLY A 84 -9.75 8.94 11.06
N LYS A 85 -9.64 8.42 9.83
CA LYS A 85 -9.91 7.03 9.51
C LYS A 85 -8.71 6.12 9.77
N ALA A 86 -7.50 6.68 9.82
CA ALA A 86 -6.29 5.94 10.16
C ALA A 86 -6.18 5.76 11.68
N VAL A 87 -6.79 4.72 12.22
CA VAL A 87 -6.79 4.38 13.65
C VAL A 87 -5.82 3.25 13.95
N ASN A 88 -5.23 3.27 15.15
CA ASN A 88 -4.16 2.34 15.52
C ASN A 88 -4.69 1.01 16.06
N ASN A 89 -5.47 0.30 15.26
CA ASN A 89 -5.96 -1.05 15.54
C ASN A 89 -6.24 -1.82 14.24
N GLU A 90 -6.38 -3.14 14.34
CA GLU A 90 -6.56 -4.04 13.18
C GLU A 90 -7.89 -3.87 12.42
N ASN A 91 -8.83 -3.14 12.96
CA ASN A 91 -10.11 -2.82 12.31
C ASN A 91 -10.11 -1.39 11.74
N SER A 92 -8.94 -0.76 11.63
CA SER A 92 -8.80 0.54 10.99
C SER A 92 -9.49 0.56 9.63
N PRO A 93 -10.28 1.58 9.29
CA PRO A 93 -10.82 1.74 7.94
C PRO A 93 -9.74 1.75 6.87
N ILE A 94 -8.66 2.49 7.12
CA ILE A 94 -7.52 2.62 6.21
C ILE A 94 -6.20 2.41 6.96
N ILE A 95 -5.14 2.08 6.21
CA ILE A 95 -3.76 2.08 6.71
C ILE A 95 -2.93 2.99 5.81
N ASN A 96 -2.53 4.15 6.35
CA ASN A 96 -1.59 5.07 5.73
C ASN A 96 -0.32 5.22 6.59
N MET A 97 0.49 6.25 6.38
CA MET A 97 1.72 6.44 7.14
C MET A 97 1.50 6.68 8.63
N LYS A 98 0.33 7.22 9.05
CA LYS A 98 -0.01 7.46 10.47
C LYS A 98 -0.05 6.18 11.30
N ASN A 99 -0.55 5.09 10.70
CA ASN A 99 -0.81 3.84 11.40
C ASN A 99 -0.21 2.62 10.68
N ILE A 100 0.87 2.80 9.93
CA ILE A 100 1.52 1.73 9.15
C ILE A 100 1.96 0.53 9.99
N ASN A 101 2.22 0.74 11.29
CA ASN A 101 2.50 -0.32 12.24
C ASN A 101 1.36 -1.35 12.35
N VAL A 102 0.10 -0.95 12.12
CA VAL A 102 -1.03 -1.91 12.08
C VAL A 102 -0.82 -2.99 11.02
N LEU A 103 -0.32 -2.60 9.83
CA LEU A 103 0.01 -3.56 8.78
C LEU A 103 1.22 -4.42 9.16
N THR A 104 2.30 -3.81 9.64
CA THR A 104 3.50 -4.58 9.98
C THR A 104 3.26 -5.55 11.13
N ASP A 105 2.47 -5.19 12.14
CA ASP A 105 2.06 -6.08 13.22
C ASP A 105 1.16 -7.22 12.71
N TYR A 106 0.27 -6.92 11.77
CA TYR A 106 -0.61 -7.91 11.16
C TYR A 106 0.17 -8.96 10.37
N LEU A 107 1.20 -8.55 9.62
CA LEU A 107 2.05 -9.44 8.82
C LEU A 107 2.98 -10.33 9.66
N GLN A 108 3.17 -10.04 10.95
CA GLN A 108 3.97 -10.88 11.87
C GLN A 108 3.18 -12.08 12.42
N ARG A 109 1.89 -12.19 12.16
CA ARG A 109 1.09 -13.32 12.59
C ARG A 109 1.52 -14.60 11.86
N ALA A 110 1.48 -15.72 12.56
CA ALA A 110 1.99 -17.00 12.06
C ALA A 110 1.41 -17.41 10.70
N GLU A 111 0.13 -17.09 10.47
CA GLU A 111 -0.55 -17.40 9.22
C GLU A 111 -0.09 -16.60 8.00
N TYR A 112 0.55 -15.43 8.23
CA TYR A 112 1.05 -14.55 7.15
C TYR A 112 2.56 -14.68 6.90
N LEU A 113 3.27 -15.44 7.69
CA LEU A 113 4.70 -15.64 7.47
C LEU A 113 4.98 -16.29 6.11
N SER A 114 6.16 -16.03 5.58
CA SER A 114 6.67 -16.68 4.37
C SER A 114 6.88 -18.18 4.59
N PRO A 115 7.08 -18.99 3.54
CA PRO A 115 7.39 -20.43 3.68
C PRO A 115 8.63 -20.71 4.54
N SER A 116 9.54 -19.75 4.67
CA SER A 116 10.73 -19.83 5.52
C SER A 116 10.48 -19.44 6.98
N GLY A 117 9.23 -19.09 7.35
CA GLY A 117 8.87 -18.64 8.70
C GLY A 117 9.28 -17.19 9.02
N LYS A 118 9.64 -16.40 8.02
CA LYS A 118 10.00 -14.99 8.17
C LYS A 118 8.82 -14.09 7.87
N VAL A 119 8.80 -12.89 8.44
CA VAL A 119 7.88 -11.83 8.01
C VAL A 119 8.12 -11.56 6.52
N ARG A 120 7.04 -11.40 5.75
CA ARG A 120 7.15 -11.15 4.31
C ARG A 120 7.79 -9.81 4.02
N HIS A 121 8.52 -9.72 2.92
CA HIS A 121 9.06 -8.48 2.40
C HIS A 121 7.95 -7.43 2.24
N LEU A 122 8.17 -6.23 2.74
CA LEU A 122 7.23 -5.11 2.62
C LEU A 122 7.94 -3.90 2.04
N ILE A 123 7.41 -3.40 0.94
CA ILE A 123 7.81 -2.12 0.36
C ILE A 123 6.62 -1.17 0.33
N LEU A 124 6.88 0.11 0.49
CA LEU A 124 5.93 1.17 0.21
C LEU A 124 6.17 1.61 -1.23
N SER A 125 5.45 0.98 -2.17
CA SER A 125 5.77 1.05 -3.59
C SER A 125 5.18 2.26 -4.31
N GLU A 126 4.20 2.91 -3.68
CA GLU A 126 3.58 4.10 -4.25
C GLU A 126 2.93 4.91 -3.13
N GLN A 127 3.39 6.12 -2.91
CA GLN A 127 2.75 7.13 -2.07
C GLN A 127 3.18 8.52 -2.52
N GLY A 128 2.30 9.48 -2.31
CA GLY A 128 2.54 10.87 -2.61
C GLY A 128 1.70 11.76 -1.70
N PHE A 129 2.07 13.02 -1.63
CA PHE A 129 1.42 14.02 -0.80
C PHE A 129 1.00 15.18 -1.69
N ASN A 130 -0.29 15.23 -2.02
CA ASN A 130 -0.84 16.27 -2.88
C ASN A 130 -0.85 17.62 -2.15
N ALA A 131 0.00 18.54 -2.55
CA ALA A 131 0.04 19.89 -1.98
C ALA A 131 0.46 20.92 -3.01
N THR A 132 -0.22 22.06 -3.01
CA THR A 132 0.20 23.24 -3.76
C THR A 132 1.31 24.02 -3.06
N ASN A 133 1.46 23.83 -1.75
CA ASN A 133 2.53 24.41 -0.92
C ASN A 133 3.66 23.38 -0.78
N GLU A 134 4.82 23.72 -1.35
CA GLU A 134 6.02 22.89 -1.37
C GLU A 134 6.59 22.59 0.02
N ASP A 135 6.51 23.54 0.96
CA ASP A 135 6.98 23.33 2.33
C ASP A 135 6.13 22.29 3.07
N ILE A 136 4.82 22.30 2.85
CA ILE A 136 3.90 21.31 3.43
C ILE A 136 4.18 19.94 2.82
N GLN A 137 4.35 19.87 1.49
CA GLN A 137 4.67 18.62 0.81
C GLN A 137 5.98 18.03 1.33
N ALA A 138 7.03 18.84 1.40
CA ALA A 138 8.35 18.42 1.88
C ALA A 138 8.30 17.93 3.35
N ASP A 139 7.56 18.63 4.23
CA ASP A 139 7.38 18.22 5.63
C ASP A 139 6.70 16.85 5.72
N GLN A 140 5.62 16.62 4.97
CA GLN A 140 4.90 15.36 4.98
C GLN A 140 5.74 14.21 4.40
N ILE A 141 6.51 14.45 3.34
CA ILE A 141 7.47 13.46 2.80
C ILE A 141 8.52 13.11 3.86
N ALA A 142 9.10 14.10 4.52
CA ALA A 142 10.12 13.89 5.54
C ALA A 142 9.58 13.09 6.74
N LYS A 143 8.38 13.40 7.21
CA LYS A 143 7.71 12.65 8.29
C LYS A 143 7.43 11.22 7.88
N ALA A 144 6.84 10.99 6.70
CA ALA A 144 6.54 9.66 6.19
C ALA A 144 7.82 8.82 6.02
N TYR A 145 8.86 9.40 5.44
CA TYR A 145 10.15 8.73 5.31
C TYR A 145 10.76 8.36 6.66
N ASN A 146 10.68 9.24 7.65
CA ASN A 146 11.19 8.95 9.00
C ASN A 146 10.42 7.80 9.68
N ILE A 147 9.10 7.72 9.48
CA ILE A 147 8.29 6.59 9.96
C ILE A 147 8.75 5.30 9.28
N ALA A 148 8.85 5.30 7.95
CA ALA A 148 9.29 4.13 7.18
C ALA A 148 10.70 3.68 7.59
N LYS A 149 11.67 4.61 7.67
CA LYS A 149 13.07 4.33 8.05
C LYS A 149 13.21 3.70 9.44
N ASN A 150 12.33 4.06 10.37
CA ASN A 150 12.37 3.55 11.74
C ASN A 150 11.55 2.26 11.95
N ASN A 151 10.86 1.78 10.92
CA ASN A 151 10.12 0.54 10.98
C ASN A 151 10.96 -0.60 10.37
N PRO A 152 11.41 -1.59 11.17
CA PRO A 152 12.35 -2.62 10.71
C PRO A 152 11.77 -3.60 9.68
N TYR A 153 10.46 -3.54 9.42
CA TYR A 153 9.76 -4.39 8.47
C TYR A 153 9.54 -3.73 7.11
N ILE A 154 9.84 -2.43 6.98
CA ILE A 154 9.72 -1.69 5.72
C ILE A 154 11.09 -1.61 5.06
N GLU A 155 11.22 -2.21 3.88
CA GLU A 155 12.50 -2.34 3.16
C GLU A 155 12.77 -1.18 2.19
N ALA A 156 11.72 -0.58 1.65
CA ALA A 156 11.84 0.50 0.68
C ALA A 156 10.65 1.45 0.73
N PHE A 157 10.92 2.71 0.40
CA PHE A 157 9.96 3.79 0.31
C PHE A 157 10.11 4.45 -1.06
N PHE A 158 9.09 4.34 -1.93
CA PHE A 158 9.07 4.93 -3.26
C PHE A 158 8.08 6.07 -3.30
N LEU A 159 8.55 7.25 -3.63
CA LEU A 159 7.70 8.41 -3.77
C LEU A 159 7.11 8.47 -5.20
N ALA A 160 5.84 8.64 -5.31
CA ALA A 160 5.13 8.97 -6.53
C ALA A 160 4.68 10.45 -6.40
N ARG A 161 5.29 11.36 -7.11
CA ARG A 161 6.17 11.16 -8.29
C ARG A 161 7.22 12.28 -8.37
N GLU A 162 8.13 12.21 -9.37
CA GLU A 162 9.17 13.24 -9.55
C GLU A 162 8.61 14.55 -10.10
N TYR A 163 7.65 14.47 -11.04
CA TYR A 163 6.99 15.63 -11.65
C TYR A 163 5.48 15.51 -11.62
N ASP A 164 4.79 16.64 -11.53
CA ASP A 164 3.34 16.68 -11.70
C ASP A 164 2.93 16.17 -13.09
N GLN A 165 1.83 15.46 -13.16
CA GLN A 165 1.19 15.11 -14.43
C GLN A 165 0.17 16.19 -14.77
N PRO A 166 0.43 17.03 -15.79
CA PRO A 166 -0.52 18.07 -16.16
C PRO A 166 -1.90 17.51 -16.48
N GLY A 167 -2.93 18.12 -15.88
CA GLY A 167 -4.31 17.70 -16.08
C GLY A 167 -4.73 16.43 -15.34
N GLU A 168 -3.94 15.96 -14.39
CA GLU A 168 -4.38 14.89 -13.49
C GLU A 168 -5.46 15.43 -12.53
N MET A 169 -6.68 15.01 -12.76
CA MET A 169 -7.86 15.48 -12.02
C MET A 169 -8.46 14.36 -11.21
N HIS A 170 -8.66 14.58 -9.92
CA HIS A 170 -9.37 13.65 -9.05
C HIS A 170 -10.64 14.29 -8.50
N ASN A 171 -11.66 13.47 -8.27
CA ASN A 171 -12.89 13.92 -7.63
C ASN A 171 -12.67 13.93 -6.11
N VAL A 172 -12.61 15.13 -5.56
CA VAL A 172 -12.46 15.36 -4.13
C VAL A 172 -13.75 15.99 -3.61
N ASN A 173 -14.50 15.24 -2.82
CA ASN A 173 -15.78 15.70 -2.23
C ASN A 173 -16.79 16.23 -3.27
N GLY A 174 -16.85 15.63 -4.47
CA GLY A 174 -17.76 16.01 -5.52
C GLY A 174 -17.27 17.11 -6.46
N ALA A 175 -16.07 17.64 -6.25
CA ALA A 175 -15.42 18.60 -7.15
C ALA A 175 -14.16 17.99 -7.79
N LEU A 176 -13.94 18.27 -9.08
CA LEU A 176 -12.68 17.92 -9.72
C LEU A 176 -11.58 18.88 -9.26
N GLN A 177 -10.48 18.32 -8.76
CA GLN A 177 -9.30 19.07 -8.34
C GLN A 177 -8.07 18.54 -9.07
N GLU A 178 -7.18 19.44 -9.48
CA GLU A 178 -5.89 19.07 -10.03
C GLU A 178 -4.96 18.60 -8.92
N MET A 179 -4.24 17.52 -9.19
CA MET A 179 -3.32 16.90 -8.23
C MET A 179 -1.89 17.36 -8.44
N HIS A 180 -1.21 17.64 -7.33
CA HIS A 180 0.16 18.11 -7.27
C HIS A 180 1.01 17.17 -6.40
N PHE A 181 1.34 16.01 -6.95
CA PHE A 181 2.17 14.99 -6.29
C PHE A 181 3.66 15.13 -6.64
N GLY A 182 3.99 15.84 -7.71
CA GLY A 182 5.35 16.02 -8.17
C GLY A 182 6.20 16.83 -7.19
N LEU A 183 7.48 16.51 -7.14
CA LEU A 183 8.48 17.34 -6.47
C LEU A 183 8.75 18.57 -7.33
N LYS A 184 8.81 19.73 -6.72
CA LYS A 184 9.08 21.00 -7.43
C LYS A 184 10.44 21.57 -7.02
#